data_2d22df28f1dec4ae65a942b841ed086c
#
_entry.id   2d22df28f1dec4ae65a942b841ed086c
#
_cell.length_a   1.000
_cell.length_b   1.000
_cell.length_c   1.000
_cell.angle_alpha   90.00
_cell.angle_beta   90.00
_cell.angle_gamma   90.00
#
_symmetry.space_group_name_H-M   'P 1'
#
loop_
_entity.id
_entity.type
_entity.pdbx_description
1 polymer ?
#
loop_
_entity_poly.entity_id
_entity_poly.type
_entity_poly.pdbx_seq_one_letter_code
_entity_poly.pdbx_strand_id
1 'polypeptide(L)'
;MKVVHISSSGKLDGGAELCLVDLIKYEIENGINPYVLLPYKGELQEKLNSMGVETDIIHYLPWRHHRSEPKLKSSAIFLIKIVINLIQEVHIYHFLRKHRVDLVHINTTAVYAGSISAHILNIPLIWHLREFNGQPTSYDFYCKSFSYWLLSNASKCIAVSKVIDNFYSEHLNNSIVIYDSMEEPRHERQSDLFSTDITRIILIGNKKPDKGQMDAIKALSQLRDLPIHLTLIGKDLDEAYVAEMHDYTQKHSLANLLTDNSFDSEAKYKLLESDIALNCSRSESFGRTTVEALMSGCLVIGNNNSCTAELLANGRGLLYEGSEDLSVKIRWAINHPAESKDIAKKGAEFGVGSFQTGNKNIVNLFKSML
;
A
#
# COMPACT_ATOMS: atom_id res chain seq x y z
N MET A 1 10.21 24.90 8.96
CA MET A 1 9.45 24.56 7.74
C MET A 1 8.09 24.04 8.15
N LYS A 2 7.01 24.62 7.61
CA LYS A 2 5.63 24.15 7.81
C LYS A 2 5.15 23.41 6.57
N VAL A 3 4.85 22.12 6.71
CA VAL A 3 4.34 21.26 5.64
C VAL A 3 2.86 20.97 5.87
N VAL A 4 2.03 21.18 4.86
CA VAL A 4 0.62 20.77 4.89
C VAL A 4 0.44 19.50 4.10
N HIS A 5 0.03 18.45 4.79
CA HIS A 5 -0.34 17.18 4.17
C HIS A 5 -1.84 17.12 3.88
N ILE A 6 -2.22 16.60 2.72
CA ILE A 6 -3.62 16.41 2.33
C ILE A 6 -3.85 14.92 2.18
N SER A 7 -4.70 14.36 3.06
CA SER A 7 -5.06 12.94 3.04
C SER A 7 -6.37 12.73 2.28
N SER A 8 -6.53 11.59 1.63
CA SER A 8 -7.80 11.21 0.99
C SER A 8 -8.83 10.60 1.94
N SER A 9 -8.44 10.30 3.17
CA SER A 9 -9.26 9.60 4.16
C SER A 9 -9.03 10.15 5.57
N GLY A 10 -10.08 10.07 6.40
CA GLY A 10 -9.98 10.26 7.86
C GLY A 10 -9.81 8.94 8.63
N LYS A 11 -9.89 7.77 7.93
CA LYS A 11 -9.68 6.45 8.55
C LYS A 11 -8.20 6.11 8.61
N LEU A 12 -7.85 5.13 9.44
CA LEU A 12 -6.50 4.60 9.60
C LEU A 12 -6.47 3.11 9.21
N ASP A 13 -7.07 2.76 8.08
CA ASP A 13 -7.22 1.37 7.63
C ASP A 13 -6.52 1.08 6.28
N GLY A 14 -5.87 2.07 5.70
CA GLY A 14 -5.13 1.98 4.43
C GLY A 14 -3.61 2.10 4.59
N GLY A 15 -2.86 1.49 3.67
CA GLY A 15 -1.41 1.59 3.65
C GLY A 15 -0.90 3.03 3.46
N ALA A 16 -1.63 3.87 2.72
CA ALA A 16 -1.28 5.26 2.47
C ALA A 16 -1.34 6.11 3.75
N GLU A 17 -2.35 5.89 4.59
CA GLU A 17 -2.54 6.60 5.85
C GLU A 17 -1.53 6.17 6.89
N LEU A 18 -1.20 4.88 6.95
CA LEU A 18 -0.13 4.37 7.83
C LEU A 18 1.23 4.97 7.45
N CYS A 19 1.59 4.98 6.15
CA CYS A 19 2.83 5.61 5.68
C CYS A 19 2.86 7.13 5.95
N LEU A 20 1.71 7.81 5.89
CA LEU A 20 1.62 9.22 6.24
C LEU A 20 1.93 9.46 7.73
N VAL A 21 1.40 8.62 8.62
CA VAL A 21 1.69 8.70 10.07
C VAL A 21 3.17 8.48 10.33
N ASP A 22 3.79 7.49 9.67
CA ASP A 22 5.23 7.19 9.81
C ASP A 22 6.10 8.35 9.28
N LEU A 23 5.70 8.96 8.15
CA LEU A 23 6.39 10.15 7.61
C LEU A 23 6.29 11.34 8.57
N ILE A 24 5.09 11.64 9.07
CA ILE A 24 4.85 12.75 10.00
C ILE A 24 5.65 12.57 11.30
N LYS A 25 5.72 11.36 11.84
CA LYS A 25 6.57 11.06 13.00
C LYS A 25 8.02 11.43 12.71
N TYR A 26 8.54 11.00 11.56
CA TYR A 26 9.91 11.32 11.15
C TYR A 26 10.12 12.83 10.95
N GLU A 27 9.13 13.55 10.40
CA GLU A 27 9.17 15.00 10.22
C GLU A 27 9.30 15.75 11.55
N ILE A 28 8.49 15.39 12.55
CA ILE A 28 8.55 15.98 13.90
C ILE A 28 9.94 15.79 14.51
N GLU A 29 10.49 14.57 14.43
CA GLU A 29 11.81 14.23 14.92
C GLU A 29 12.93 15.04 14.23
N ASN A 30 12.68 15.51 12.99
CA ASN A 30 13.63 16.30 12.18
C ASN A 30 13.32 17.81 12.11
N GLY A 31 12.49 18.31 13.04
CA GLY A 31 12.22 19.75 13.21
C GLY A 31 11.32 20.35 12.13
N ILE A 32 10.53 19.53 11.44
CA ILE A 32 9.46 19.98 10.54
C ILE A 32 8.17 20.14 11.35
N ASN A 33 7.36 21.12 11.01
CA ASN A 33 6.05 21.34 11.61
C ASN A 33 4.96 20.87 10.65
N PRO A 34 4.48 19.61 10.76
CA PRO A 34 3.43 19.08 9.91
C PRO A 34 2.05 19.58 10.34
N TYR A 35 1.18 19.77 9.36
CA TYR A 35 -0.23 20.06 9.52
C TYR A 35 -1.02 19.16 8.58
N VAL A 36 -2.17 18.60 8.99
CA VAL A 36 -2.90 17.68 8.12
C VAL A 36 -4.33 18.14 7.85
N LEU A 37 -4.69 18.25 6.57
CA LEU A 37 -6.05 18.44 6.12
C LEU A 37 -6.70 17.09 5.81
N LEU A 38 -7.88 16.87 6.38
CA LEU A 38 -8.65 15.62 6.29
C LEU A 38 -10.02 15.90 5.67
N PRO A 39 -10.58 14.98 4.85
CA PRO A 39 -11.91 15.17 4.27
C PRO A 39 -13.05 14.98 5.29
N TYR A 40 -12.82 14.23 6.36
CA TYR A 40 -13.76 13.95 7.45
C TYR A 40 -13.03 13.44 8.69
N LYS A 41 -13.73 13.47 9.84
CA LYS A 41 -13.21 12.99 11.13
C LYS A 41 -13.08 11.45 11.14
N GLY A 42 -12.07 10.93 11.84
CA GLY A 42 -11.86 9.49 12.01
C GLY A 42 -10.59 9.18 12.78
N GLU A 43 -10.23 7.90 12.81
CA GLU A 43 -9.11 7.38 13.61
C GLU A 43 -7.75 8.02 13.23
N LEU A 44 -7.59 8.43 11.97
CA LEU A 44 -6.38 9.14 11.53
C LEU A 44 -6.24 10.48 12.24
N GLN A 45 -7.35 11.24 12.40
CA GLN A 45 -7.32 12.50 13.14
C GLN A 45 -6.95 12.28 14.62
N GLU A 46 -7.56 11.27 15.25
CA GLU A 46 -7.28 10.94 16.65
C GLU A 46 -5.82 10.56 16.85
N LYS A 47 -5.28 9.75 15.95
CA LYS A 47 -3.86 9.34 15.95
C LYS A 47 -2.93 10.54 15.82
N LEU A 48 -3.17 11.43 14.84
CA LEU A 48 -2.37 12.61 14.61
C LEU A 48 -2.42 13.58 15.79
N ASN A 49 -3.61 13.82 16.33
CA ASN A 49 -3.79 14.67 17.51
C ASN A 49 -3.05 14.11 18.73
N SER A 50 -3.04 12.78 18.92
CA SER A 50 -2.25 12.13 19.99
C SER A 50 -0.74 12.30 19.85
N MET A 51 -0.27 12.63 18.63
CA MET A 51 1.14 12.95 18.34
C MET A 51 1.44 14.46 18.41
N GLY A 52 0.43 15.29 18.76
CA GLY A 52 0.55 16.76 18.82
C GLY A 52 0.50 17.45 17.46
N VAL A 53 0.01 16.76 16.42
CA VAL A 53 -0.12 17.32 15.06
C VAL A 53 -1.45 18.03 14.91
N GLU A 54 -1.40 19.28 14.46
CA GLU A 54 -2.60 20.06 14.16
C GLU A 54 -3.33 19.51 12.93
N THR A 55 -4.66 19.42 12.99
CA THR A 55 -5.50 18.92 11.91
C THR A 55 -6.73 19.77 11.70
N ASP A 56 -7.17 19.95 10.44
CA ASP A 56 -8.46 20.54 10.09
C ASP A 56 -9.26 19.65 9.15
N ILE A 57 -10.59 19.79 9.24
CA ILE A 57 -11.52 19.07 8.37
C ILE A 57 -12.00 20.00 7.27
N ILE A 58 -11.72 19.63 6.02
CA ILE A 58 -12.20 20.28 4.81
C ILE A 58 -12.83 19.21 3.90
N HIS A 59 -14.13 19.33 3.61
CA HIS A 59 -14.93 18.29 2.97
C HIS A 59 -14.71 18.23 1.45
N TYR A 60 -13.49 17.93 0.99
CA TYR A 60 -13.20 17.66 -0.41
C TYR A 60 -13.50 16.22 -0.79
N LEU A 61 -13.75 15.97 -2.06
CA LEU A 61 -14.21 14.69 -2.59
C LEU A 61 -13.18 14.09 -3.57
N PRO A 62 -13.10 12.75 -3.64
CA PRO A 62 -12.28 12.08 -4.63
C PRO A 62 -12.65 12.44 -6.07
N TRP A 63 -11.66 12.64 -6.93
CA TRP A 63 -11.82 12.96 -8.36
C TRP A 63 -11.70 11.72 -9.28
N ARG A 64 -11.80 10.55 -8.70
CA ARG A 64 -11.81 9.26 -9.39
C ARG A 64 -13.15 8.56 -9.23
N HIS A 65 -13.43 7.63 -10.15
CA HIS A 65 -14.65 6.82 -10.17
C HIS A 65 -14.30 5.34 -10.28
N HIS A 66 -15.24 4.48 -9.91
CA HIS A 66 -15.14 3.06 -10.18
C HIS A 66 -15.47 2.79 -11.64
N ARG A 67 -14.65 2.00 -12.36
CA ARG A 67 -14.76 1.76 -13.80
C ARG A 67 -16.05 1.03 -14.23
N SER A 68 -16.70 0.32 -13.29
CA SER A 68 -18.00 -0.31 -13.53
C SER A 68 -19.19 0.65 -13.45
N GLU A 69 -18.99 1.92 -13.03
CA GLU A 69 -20.08 2.90 -12.98
C GLU A 69 -20.55 3.28 -14.38
N PRO A 70 -21.90 3.37 -14.61
CA PRO A 70 -22.43 3.84 -15.87
C PRO A 70 -21.93 5.26 -16.19
N LYS A 71 -21.44 5.49 -17.41
CA LYS A 71 -20.82 6.77 -17.84
C LYS A 71 -21.68 7.99 -17.55
N LEU A 72 -23.00 7.94 -17.83
CA LEU A 72 -23.91 9.07 -17.62
C LEU A 72 -24.01 9.44 -16.14
N LYS A 73 -24.17 8.44 -15.25
CA LYS A 73 -24.20 8.64 -13.80
C LYS A 73 -22.86 9.19 -13.30
N SER A 74 -21.77 8.62 -13.77
CA SER A 74 -20.42 9.05 -13.46
C SER A 74 -20.17 10.52 -13.84
N SER A 75 -20.61 10.96 -15.02
CA SER A 75 -20.46 12.34 -15.48
C SER A 75 -21.26 13.35 -14.65
N ALA A 76 -22.51 13.02 -14.27
CA ALA A 76 -23.31 13.89 -13.40
C ALA A 76 -22.70 14.05 -12.00
N ILE A 77 -22.26 12.93 -11.40
CA ILE A 77 -21.56 12.94 -10.11
C ILE A 77 -20.26 13.75 -10.20
N PHE A 78 -19.53 13.64 -11.30
CA PHE A 78 -18.30 14.39 -11.52
C PHE A 78 -18.52 15.89 -11.50
N LEU A 79 -19.55 16.41 -12.18
CA LEU A 79 -19.89 17.84 -12.18
C LEU A 79 -20.17 18.35 -10.76
N ILE A 80 -20.92 17.59 -9.97
CA ILE A 80 -21.21 17.93 -8.56
C ILE A 80 -19.90 17.96 -7.76
N LYS A 81 -19.04 16.96 -7.92
CA LYS A 81 -17.76 16.89 -7.22
C LYS A 81 -16.83 18.05 -7.60
N ILE A 82 -16.81 18.48 -8.87
CA ILE A 82 -16.03 19.65 -9.29
C ILE A 82 -16.49 20.89 -8.54
N VAL A 83 -17.79 21.16 -8.52
CA VAL A 83 -18.33 22.37 -7.85
C VAL A 83 -17.96 22.36 -6.35
N ILE A 84 -18.19 21.23 -5.67
CA ILE A 84 -17.84 21.09 -4.26
C ILE A 84 -16.34 21.34 -4.07
N ASN A 85 -15.49 20.65 -4.83
CA ASN A 85 -14.04 20.76 -4.69
C ASN A 85 -13.51 22.16 -5.00
N LEU A 86 -14.09 22.89 -5.96
CA LEU A 86 -13.73 24.29 -6.24
C LEU A 86 -14.06 25.20 -5.05
N ILE A 87 -15.18 24.97 -4.38
CA ILE A 87 -15.51 25.71 -3.14
C ILE A 87 -14.48 25.39 -2.05
N GLN A 88 -14.11 24.11 -1.91
CA GLN A 88 -13.10 23.71 -0.92
C GLN A 88 -11.70 24.27 -1.26
N GLU A 89 -11.34 24.38 -2.54
CA GLU A 89 -10.08 25.05 -2.94
C GLU A 89 -10.01 26.49 -2.44
N VAL A 90 -11.12 27.23 -2.44
CA VAL A 90 -11.14 28.60 -1.86
C VAL A 90 -10.86 28.56 -0.35
N HIS A 91 -11.44 27.60 0.38
CA HIS A 91 -11.14 27.45 1.81
C HIS A 91 -9.68 27.07 2.04
N ILE A 92 -9.14 26.13 1.24
CA ILE A 92 -7.73 25.72 1.33
C ILE A 92 -6.80 26.89 0.97
N TYR A 93 -7.12 27.67 -0.06
CA TYR A 93 -6.36 28.88 -0.42
C TYR A 93 -6.21 29.84 0.77
N HIS A 94 -7.32 30.19 1.42
CA HIS A 94 -7.29 31.08 2.61
C HIS A 94 -6.53 30.45 3.76
N PHE A 95 -6.68 29.14 3.96
CA PHE A 95 -5.95 28.38 4.96
C PHE A 95 -4.44 28.44 4.72
N LEU A 96 -3.95 28.07 3.52
CA LEU A 96 -2.54 28.05 3.17
C LEU A 96 -1.89 29.44 3.34
N ARG A 97 -2.60 30.48 2.88
CA ARG A 97 -2.14 31.88 3.01
C ARG A 97 -2.06 32.33 4.46
N LYS A 98 -3.10 32.06 5.27
CA LYS A 98 -3.17 32.45 6.70
C LYS A 98 -2.05 31.78 7.51
N HIS A 99 -1.78 30.49 7.24
CA HIS A 99 -0.82 29.71 8.01
C HIS A 99 0.62 29.82 7.50
N ARG A 100 0.88 30.59 6.42
CA ARG A 100 2.20 30.78 5.80
C ARG A 100 2.89 29.45 5.55
N VAL A 101 2.22 28.59 4.77
CA VAL A 101 2.67 27.24 4.47
C VAL A 101 3.85 27.27 3.52
N ASP A 102 4.91 26.51 3.81
CA ASP A 102 6.10 26.44 3.00
C ASP A 102 6.01 25.41 1.89
N LEU A 103 5.26 24.29 2.13
CA LEU A 103 5.12 23.19 1.19
C LEU A 103 3.77 22.49 1.36
N VAL A 104 3.15 22.11 0.25
CA VAL A 104 1.96 21.24 0.22
C VAL A 104 2.36 19.84 -0.27
N HIS A 105 1.96 18.80 0.49
CA HIS A 105 2.13 17.40 0.14
C HIS A 105 0.77 16.72 0.02
N ILE A 106 0.39 16.25 -1.18
CA ILE A 106 -0.82 15.45 -1.40
C ILE A 106 -0.44 13.98 -1.32
N ASN A 107 -0.96 13.28 -0.30
CA ASN A 107 -0.52 11.93 0.07
C ASN A 107 -0.97 10.82 -0.90
N THR A 108 -1.94 11.08 -1.78
CA THR A 108 -2.46 10.10 -2.74
C THR A 108 -2.93 10.77 -4.02
N THR A 109 -3.12 9.98 -5.08
CA THR A 109 -3.74 10.46 -6.33
C THR A 109 -5.27 10.44 -6.31
N ALA A 110 -5.88 10.07 -5.17
CA ALA A 110 -7.34 9.98 -5.06
C ALA A 110 -8.04 11.34 -4.99
N VAL A 111 -7.32 12.39 -4.57
CA VAL A 111 -7.83 13.77 -4.42
C VAL A 111 -6.87 14.77 -5.07
N TYR A 112 -7.40 15.94 -5.46
CA TYR A 112 -6.56 17.05 -5.95
C TYR A 112 -6.64 18.30 -5.06
N ALA A 113 -7.36 18.20 -3.95
CA ALA A 113 -7.54 19.27 -3.00
C ALA A 113 -6.19 19.94 -2.64
N GLY A 114 -6.15 21.25 -2.65
CA GLY A 114 -4.96 22.06 -2.38
C GLY A 114 -3.98 22.21 -3.54
N SER A 115 -4.12 21.45 -4.62
CA SER A 115 -3.20 21.54 -5.77
C SER A 115 -3.35 22.87 -6.52
N ILE A 116 -4.59 23.31 -6.75
CA ILE A 116 -4.88 24.59 -7.41
C ILE A 116 -4.47 25.76 -6.50
N SER A 117 -4.79 25.66 -5.22
CA SER A 117 -4.45 26.67 -4.22
C SER A 117 -2.94 26.84 -4.05
N ALA A 118 -2.18 25.75 -4.00
CA ALA A 118 -0.72 25.77 -3.94
C ALA A 118 -0.12 26.43 -5.21
N HIS A 119 -0.63 26.08 -6.38
CA HIS A 119 -0.20 26.68 -7.65
C HIS A 119 -0.44 28.20 -7.69
N ILE A 120 -1.64 28.68 -7.31
CA ILE A 120 -1.97 30.10 -7.27
C ILE A 120 -1.08 30.87 -6.29
N LEU A 121 -0.74 30.27 -5.15
CA LEU A 121 0.10 30.88 -4.11
C LEU A 121 1.60 30.70 -4.36
N ASN A 122 2.00 30.02 -5.45
CA ASN A 122 3.38 29.65 -5.73
C ASN A 122 4.06 28.88 -4.57
N ILE A 123 3.29 28.04 -3.87
CA ILE A 123 3.80 27.15 -2.84
C ILE A 123 4.25 25.85 -3.51
N PRO A 124 5.46 25.35 -3.24
CA PRO A 124 5.91 24.07 -3.75
C PRO A 124 4.91 22.96 -3.44
N LEU A 125 4.54 22.18 -4.48
CA LEU A 125 3.59 21.09 -4.40
C LEU A 125 4.30 19.77 -4.68
N ILE A 126 4.23 18.83 -3.75
CA ILE A 126 4.66 17.45 -3.94
C ILE A 126 3.45 16.54 -3.93
N TRP A 127 3.39 15.65 -4.91
CA TRP A 127 2.31 14.68 -5.03
C TRP A 127 2.85 13.26 -4.86
N HIS A 128 2.24 12.49 -3.96
CA HIS A 128 2.61 11.10 -3.76
C HIS A 128 1.73 10.17 -4.61
N LEU A 129 2.35 9.48 -5.56
CA LEU A 129 1.69 8.53 -6.46
C LEU A 129 1.70 7.16 -5.79
N ARG A 130 0.58 6.83 -5.13
CA ARG A 130 0.42 5.59 -4.34
C ARG A 130 -0.45 4.56 -5.02
N GLU A 131 -1.16 4.93 -6.08
CA GLU A 131 -2.14 4.08 -6.73
C GLU A 131 -2.02 4.16 -8.26
N PHE A 132 -2.43 3.09 -8.90
CA PHE A 132 -2.79 3.12 -10.32
C PHE A 132 -4.14 3.80 -10.49
N ASN A 133 -4.31 4.66 -11.50
CA ASN A 133 -5.58 5.21 -11.94
C ASN A 133 -5.83 4.74 -13.38
N GLY A 134 -6.52 3.62 -13.51
CA GLY A 134 -6.73 2.84 -14.73
C GLY A 134 -6.40 1.37 -14.50
N GLN A 135 -6.19 0.59 -15.56
CA GLN A 135 -5.72 -0.79 -15.42
C GLN A 135 -4.37 -0.81 -14.68
N PRO A 136 -4.13 -1.77 -13.78
CA PRO A 136 -4.97 -2.96 -13.49
C PRO A 136 -6.06 -2.75 -12.42
N THR A 137 -6.24 -1.54 -11.88
CA THR A 137 -7.21 -1.29 -10.80
C THR A 137 -8.63 -1.01 -11.30
N SER A 138 -9.60 -1.06 -10.37
CA SER A 138 -11.00 -0.76 -10.66
C SER A 138 -11.31 0.74 -10.67
N TYR A 139 -10.36 1.61 -10.32
CA TYR A 139 -10.55 3.05 -10.27
C TYR A 139 -9.84 3.75 -11.43
N ASP A 140 -10.43 4.85 -11.92
CA ASP A 140 -9.83 5.71 -12.94
C ASP A 140 -10.21 7.17 -12.68
N PHE A 141 -9.45 8.10 -13.25
CA PHE A 141 -9.78 9.52 -13.20
C PHE A 141 -11.05 9.82 -14.00
N TYR A 142 -11.90 10.71 -13.49
CA TYR A 142 -13.05 11.22 -14.26
C TYR A 142 -12.61 11.97 -15.51
N CYS A 143 -11.57 12.79 -15.41
CA CYS A 143 -11.02 13.56 -16.52
C CYS A 143 -9.49 13.41 -16.56
N LYS A 144 -9.01 12.45 -17.37
CA LYS A 144 -7.57 12.11 -17.46
C LYS A 144 -6.71 13.30 -17.85
N SER A 145 -7.10 14.05 -18.87
CA SER A 145 -6.29 15.20 -19.34
C SER A 145 -6.10 16.24 -18.26
N PHE A 146 -7.15 16.59 -17.52
CA PHE A 146 -7.05 17.53 -16.41
C PHE A 146 -6.23 16.97 -15.25
N SER A 147 -6.43 15.68 -14.92
CA SER A 147 -5.69 15.03 -13.84
C SER A 147 -4.20 14.97 -14.14
N TYR A 148 -3.81 14.53 -15.33
CA TYR A 148 -2.40 14.51 -15.72
C TYR A 148 -1.79 15.90 -15.85
N TRP A 149 -2.58 16.89 -16.28
CA TRP A 149 -2.14 18.28 -16.28
C TRP A 149 -1.83 18.79 -14.88
N LEU A 150 -2.67 18.52 -13.87
CA LEU A 150 -2.40 18.91 -12.49
C LEU A 150 -1.16 18.18 -11.93
N LEU A 151 -1.02 16.88 -12.18
CA LEU A 151 0.13 16.09 -11.73
C LEU A 151 1.44 16.57 -12.38
N SER A 152 1.43 16.90 -13.68
CA SER A 152 2.61 17.38 -14.40
C SER A 152 3.05 18.79 -13.98
N ASN A 153 2.13 19.60 -13.43
CA ASN A 153 2.40 20.93 -12.89
C ASN A 153 2.79 20.93 -11.40
N ALA A 154 2.83 19.76 -10.74
CA ALA A 154 3.41 19.66 -9.41
C ALA A 154 4.94 19.90 -9.47
N SER A 155 5.52 20.45 -8.40
CA SER A 155 6.98 20.65 -8.30
C SER A 155 7.72 19.33 -8.41
N LYS A 156 7.20 18.26 -7.78
CA LYS A 156 7.64 16.88 -7.92
C LYS A 156 6.50 15.91 -7.63
N CYS A 157 6.56 14.73 -8.27
CA CYS A 157 5.75 13.57 -7.95
C CYS A 157 6.65 12.48 -7.36
N ILE A 158 6.28 11.91 -6.21
CA ILE A 158 6.97 10.78 -5.61
C ILE A 158 6.21 9.51 -5.99
N ALA A 159 6.82 8.61 -6.72
CA ALA A 159 6.27 7.29 -7.00
C ALA A 159 6.74 6.29 -5.94
N VAL A 160 5.81 5.55 -5.32
CA VAL A 160 6.13 4.58 -4.25
C VAL A 160 6.87 3.34 -4.75
N SER A 161 6.96 3.14 -6.06
CA SER A 161 7.67 2.04 -6.70
C SER A 161 8.03 2.39 -8.14
N LYS A 162 8.95 1.64 -8.75
CA LYS A 162 9.27 1.78 -10.18
C LYS A 162 8.09 1.45 -11.07
N VAL A 163 7.25 0.50 -10.64
CA VAL A 163 6.04 0.13 -11.39
C VAL A 163 5.05 1.28 -11.43
N ILE A 164 4.88 2.03 -10.35
CA ILE A 164 4.05 3.24 -10.32
C ILE A 164 4.69 4.35 -11.17
N ASP A 165 6.00 4.56 -11.06
CA ASP A 165 6.70 5.53 -11.88
C ASP A 165 6.53 5.25 -13.38
N ASN A 166 6.75 4.01 -13.79
CA ASN A 166 6.54 3.57 -15.17
C ASN A 166 5.08 3.73 -15.65
N PHE A 167 4.10 3.48 -14.77
CA PHE A 167 2.69 3.66 -15.11
C PHE A 167 2.35 5.11 -15.48
N TYR A 168 2.99 6.07 -14.82
CA TYR A 168 2.76 7.51 -15.08
C TYR A 168 3.76 8.13 -16.06
N SER A 169 4.81 7.42 -16.48
CA SER A 169 5.94 7.96 -17.27
C SER A 169 5.55 8.58 -18.62
N GLU A 170 4.46 8.11 -19.26
CA GLU A 170 3.97 8.70 -20.51
C GLU A 170 3.36 10.10 -20.30
N HIS A 171 3.01 10.46 -19.09
CA HIS A 171 2.30 11.70 -18.75
C HIS A 171 3.09 12.63 -17.83
N LEU A 172 4.08 12.09 -17.10
CA LEU A 172 4.85 12.84 -16.12
C LEU A 172 6.34 12.73 -16.40
N ASN A 173 7.03 13.88 -16.34
CA ASN A 173 8.49 13.97 -16.43
C ASN A 173 9.12 14.52 -15.14
N ASN A 174 8.32 14.78 -14.11
CA ASN A 174 8.69 15.34 -12.83
C ASN A 174 8.63 14.33 -11.68
N SER A 175 8.55 13.03 -11.98
CA SER A 175 8.49 11.98 -10.98
C SER A 175 9.90 11.53 -10.51
N ILE A 176 9.91 10.98 -9.30
CA ILE A 176 11.08 10.33 -8.68
C ILE A 176 10.59 9.14 -7.86
N VAL A 177 11.31 8.03 -7.92
CA VAL A 177 10.98 6.86 -7.09
C VAL A 177 11.57 7.02 -5.71
N ILE A 178 10.72 7.02 -4.70
CA ILE A 178 11.10 6.93 -3.29
C ILE A 178 10.16 5.90 -2.65
N TYR A 179 10.69 4.75 -2.27
CA TYR A 179 9.94 3.73 -1.54
C TYR A 179 9.54 4.24 -0.17
N ASP A 180 8.35 3.85 0.31
CA ASP A 180 7.93 4.14 1.67
C ASP A 180 8.90 3.52 2.69
N SER A 181 9.11 4.21 3.82
CA SER A 181 9.85 3.63 4.93
C SER A 181 9.04 2.53 5.61
N MET A 182 9.76 1.50 6.03
CA MET A 182 9.22 0.41 6.83
C MET A 182 10.08 0.25 8.08
N GLU A 183 9.43 0.09 9.24
CA GLU A 183 10.13 -0.23 10.48
C GLU A 183 10.55 -1.71 10.46
N GLU A 184 11.77 -1.98 10.92
CA GLU A 184 12.21 -3.37 11.13
C GLU A 184 11.31 -4.07 12.17
N PRO A 185 11.15 -5.38 12.05
CA PRO A 185 10.52 -6.16 13.11
C PRO A 185 11.25 -5.93 14.44
N ARG A 186 10.49 -5.62 15.50
CA ARG A 186 11.05 -5.38 16.85
C ARG A 186 11.61 -6.63 17.52
N HIS A 187 11.30 -7.79 16.97
CA HIS A 187 11.71 -9.09 17.48
C HIS A 187 12.48 -9.83 16.40
N GLU A 188 13.45 -10.60 16.83
CA GLU A 188 14.17 -11.52 15.95
C GLU A 188 13.37 -12.80 15.74
N ARG A 189 13.57 -13.44 14.58
CA ARG A 189 13.04 -14.77 14.30
C ARG A 189 13.61 -15.78 15.32
N GLN A 190 12.73 -16.54 15.96
CA GLN A 190 13.13 -17.48 17.02
C GLN A 190 13.57 -18.85 16.48
N SER A 191 13.19 -19.20 15.27
CA SER A 191 13.53 -20.50 14.65
C SER A 191 13.90 -20.31 13.18
N ASP A 192 14.82 -21.14 12.73
CA ASP A 192 15.16 -21.21 11.30
C ASP A 192 13.96 -21.60 10.45
N LEU A 193 13.97 -21.16 9.19
CA LEU A 193 12.97 -21.61 8.22
C LEU A 193 13.02 -23.12 8.02
N PHE A 194 11.85 -23.74 7.87
CA PHE A 194 11.69 -25.18 7.63
C PHE A 194 12.37 -26.06 8.70
N SER A 195 12.45 -25.59 9.95
CA SER A 195 13.07 -26.33 11.06
C SER A 195 12.06 -27.14 11.88
N THR A 196 10.77 -27.01 11.60
CA THR A 196 9.69 -27.75 12.26
C THR A 196 9.08 -28.79 11.33
N ASP A 197 8.38 -29.78 11.90
CA ASP A 197 7.72 -30.84 11.14
C ASP A 197 6.61 -30.32 10.20
N ILE A 198 6.05 -29.16 10.50
CA ILE A 198 4.98 -28.53 9.71
C ILE A 198 5.51 -27.21 9.12
N THR A 199 5.45 -27.08 7.80
CA THR A 199 5.75 -25.81 7.13
C THR A 199 4.62 -24.80 7.34
N ARG A 200 4.93 -23.69 7.96
CA ARG A 200 3.98 -22.61 8.30
C ARG A 200 3.91 -21.60 7.18
N ILE A 201 2.76 -21.48 6.57
CA ILE A 201 2.48 -20.58 5.45
C ILE A 201 1.53 -19.49 5.94
N ILE A 202 1.79 -18.22 5.62
CA ILE A 202 0.95 -17.10 6.01
C ILE A 202 0.60 -16.22 4.82
N LEU A 203 -0.64 -15.71 4.81
CA LEU A 203 -1.10 -14.65 3.92
C LEU A 203 -1.81 -13.57 4.74
N ILE A 204 -1.25 -12.35 4.74
CA ILE A 204 -1.81 -11.19 5.43
C ILE A 204 -2.41 -10.25 4.41
N GLY A 205 -3.72 -9.97 4.53
CA GLY A 205 -4.42 -9.02 3.65
C GLY A 205 -5.92 -9.09 3.81
N ASN A 206 -6.59 -7.95 3.64
CA ASN A 206 -8.04 -7.89 3.67
C ASN A 206 -8.65 -8.86 2.66
N LYS A 207 -9.71 -9.59 3.05
CA LYS A 207 -10.33 -10.64 2.25
C LYS A 207 -11.26 -10.02 1.22
N LYS A 208 -10.80 -10.03 -0.02
CA LYS A 208 -11.49 -9.54 -1.21
C LYS A 208 -10.80 -10.08 -2.47
N PRO A 209 -11.50 -10.15 -3.63
CA PRO A 209 -11.01 -10.85 -4.82
C PRO A 209 -9.64 -10.38 -5.33
N ASP A 210 -9.33 -9.10 -5.24
CA ASP A 210 -8.05 -8.55 -5.72
C ASP A 210 -6.85 -8.91 -4.82
N LYS A 211 -7.08 -9.45 -3.61
CA LYS A 211 -6.03 -9.95 -2.72
C LYS A 211 -5.71 -11.45 -2.91
N GLY A 212 -6.54 -12.17 -3.66
CA GLY A 212 -6.23 -13.48 -4.22
C GLY A 212 -6.10 -14.63 -3.20
N GLN A 213 -6.72 -14.54 -2.01
CA GLN A 213 -6.69 -15.63 -1.03
C GLN A 213 -7.15 -16.96 -1.61
N MET A 214 -8.08 -16.92 -2.58
CA MET A 214 -8.56 -18.11 -3.26
C MET A 214 -7.45 -18.86 -4.02
N ASP A 215 -6.41 -18.17 -4.53
CA ASP A 215 -5.26 -18.84 -5.16
C ASP A 215 -4.50 -19.68 -4.13
N ALA A 216 -4.29 -19.14 -2.93
CA ALA A 216 -3.63 -19.85 -1.83
C ALA A 216 -4.44 -21.08 -1.37
N ILE A 217 -5.78 -20.95 -1.24
CA ILE A 217 -6.65 -22.04 -0.84
C ILE A 217 -6.70 -23.14 -1.93
N LYS A 218 -6.74 -22.76 -3.21
CA LYS A 218 -6.68 -23.69 -4.33
C LYS A 218 -5.33 -24.42 -4.39
N ALA A 219 -4.23 -23.70 -4.18
CA ALA A 219 -2.91 -24.31 -4.10
C ALA A 219 -2.82 -25.30 -2.93
N LEU A 220 -3.36 -24.94 -1.75
CA LEU A 220 -3.41 -25.80 -0.58
C LEU A 220 -4.12 -27.14 -0.87
N SER A 221 -5.19 -27.11 -1.67
CA SER A 221 -5.92 -28.33 -2.04
C SER A 221 -5.09 -29.36 -2.82
N GLN A 222 -3.99 -28.91 -3.46
CA GLN A 222 -3.06 -29.75 -4.24
C GLN A 222 -1.84 -30.21 -3.44
N LEU A 223 -1.73 -29.81 -2.17
CA LEU A 223 -0.56 -30.02 -1.30
C LEU A 223 -0.90 -30.84 -0.04
N ARG A 224 -1.99 -31.62 -0.06
CA ARG A 224 -2.47 -32.39 1.11
C ARG A 224 -1.53 -33.50 1.57
N ASP A 225 -0.61 -33.90 0.70
CA ASP A 225 0.41 -34.90 0.96
C ASP A 225 1.62 -34.31 1.73
N LEU A 226 1.65 -33.01 1.94
CA LEU A 226 2.72 -32.31 2.65
C LEU A 226 2.28 -31.88 4.06
N PRO A 227 3.17 -31.87 5.04
CA PRO A 227 2.90 -31.35 6.37
C PRO A 227 2.95 -29.82 6.34
N ILE A 228 1.84 -29.19 5.95
CA ILE A 228 1.74 -27.72 5.80
C ILE A 228 0.54 -27.19 6.56
N HIS A 229 0.62 -25.94 6.97
CA HIS A 229 -0.51 -25.19 7.54
C HIS A 229 -0.53 -23.75 6.99
N LEU A 230 -1.67 -23.34 6.44
CA LEU A 230 -1.90 -22.00 5.92
C LEU A 230 -2.68 -21.17 6.94
N THR A 231 -2.16 -20.00 7.28
CA THR A 231 -2.87 -19.00 8.10
C THR A 231 -3.23 -17.79 7.24
N LEU A 232 -4.51 -17.48 7.15
CA LEU A 232 -5.03 -16.25 6.55
C LEU A 232 -5.34 -15.25 7.65
N ILE A 233 -4.97 -13.97 7.46
CA ILE A 233 -5.25 -12.90 8.42
C ILE A 233 -5.72 -11.66 7.68
N GLY A 234 -6.91 -11.14 7.99
CA GLY A 234 -7.40 -9.90 7.41
C GLY A 234 -8.89 -9.65 7.67
N LYS A 235 -9.33 -8.42 7.45
CA LYS A 235 -10.75 -8.02 7.55
C LYS A 235 -11.54 -8.64 6.41
N ASP A 236 -12.75 -9.06 6.69
CA ASP A 236 -13.73 -9.51 5.70
C ASP A 236 -14.34 -8.26 5.04
N LEU A 237 -13.84 -7.90 3.85
CA LEU A 237 -14.32 -6.72 3.11
C LEU A 237 -15.32 -7.06 1.99
N ASP A 238 -15.41 -8.34 1.61
CA ASP A 238 -16.33 -8.85 0.59
C ASP A 238 -16.95 -10.15 1.09
N GLU A 239 -18.18 -10.06 1.59
CA GLU A 239 -18.89 -11.19 2.19
C GLU A 239 -19.11 -12.35 1.19
N ALA A 240 -19.40 -12.03 -0.08
CA ALA A 240 -19.59 -13.04 -1.11
C ALA A 240 -18.29 -13.82 -1.39
N TYR A 241 -17.16 -13.11 -1.44
CA TYR A 241 -15.85 -13.73 -1.61
C TYR A 241 -15.45 -14.58 -0.41
N VAL A 242 -15.72 -14.13 0.81
CA VAL A 242 -15.47 -14.92 2.03
C VAL A 242 -16.33 -16.19 2.04
N ALA A 243 -17.62 -16.09 1.66
CA ALA A 243 -18.48 -17.27 1.52
C ALA A 243 -17.93 -18.27 0.48
N GLU A 244 -17.46 -17.77 -0.68
CA GLU A 244 -16.80 -18.61 -1.71
C GLU A 244 -15.55 -19.33 -1.15
N MET A 245 -14.74 -18.63 -0.36
CA MET A 245 -13.56 -19.22 0.28
C MET A 245 -13.94 -20.35 1.26
N HIS A 246 -14.97 -20.13 2.08
CA HIS A 246 -15.46 -21.12 3.03
C HIS A 246 -16.07 -22.34 2.32
N ASP A 247 -16.90 -22.13 1.31
CA ASP A 247 -17.51 -23.21 0.54
C ASP A 247 -16.44 -24.08 -0.14
N TYR A 248 -15.43 -23.44 -0.74
CA TYR A 248 -14.31 -24.17 -1.35
C TYR A 248 -13.53 -24.98 -0.31
N THR A 249 -13.24 -24.39 0.85
CA THR A 249 -12.53 -25.02 1.97
C THR A 249 -13.28 -26.26 2.48
N GLN A 250 -14.60 -26.16 2.66
CA GLN A 250 -15.45 -27.28 3.08
C GLN A 250 -15.52 -28.37 2.02
N LYS A 251 -15.85 -28.01 0.77
CA LYS A 251 -15.95 -28.93 -0.36
C LYS A 251 -14.69 -29.76 -0.55
N HIS A 252 -13.54 -29.16 -0.29
CA HIS A 252 -12.24 -29.82 -0.45
C HIS A 252 -11.64 -30.32 0.87
N SER A 253 -12.40 -30.34 1.98
CA SER A 253 -11.97 -30.84 3.30
C SER A 253 -10.61 -30.28 3.77
N LEU A 254 -10.41 -28.96 3.67
CA LEU A 254 -9.15 -28.29 3.99
C LEU A 254 -9.10 -27.69 5.40
N ALA A 255 -10.16 -27.86 6.22
CA ALA A 255 -10.29 -27.23 7.52
C ALA A 255 -9.13 -27.52 8.49
N ASN A 256 -8.50 -28.69 8.41
CA ASN A 256 -7.36 -29.07 9.24
C ASN A 256 -6.02 -28.44 8.77
N LEU A 257 -5.98 -27.92 7.56
CA LEU A 257 -4.77 -27.33 6.94
C LEU A 257 -4.83 -25.80 6.85
N LEU A 258 -5.96 -25.19 7.26
CA LEU A 258 -6.24 -23.76 7.12
C LEU A 258 -6.76 -23.17 8.42
N THR A 259 -6.16 -22.08 8.85
CA THR A 259 -6.72 -21.18 9.86
C THR A 259 -7.09 -19.87 9.20
N ASP A 260 -8.34 -19.44 9.33
CA ASP A 260 -8.84 -18.16 8.83
C ASP A 260 -9.15 -17.23 10.00
N ASN A 261 -8.29 -16.21 10.18
CA ASN A 261 -8.40 -15.23 11.25
C ASN A 261 -8.91 -13.89 10.73
N SER A 262 -9.65 -13.20 11.60
CA SER A 262 -10.00 -11.79 11.39
C SER A 262 -8.75 -10.90 11.48
N PHE A 263 -8.94 -9.59 11.28
CA PHE A 263 -7.85 -8.61 11.38
C PHE A 263 -7.16 -8.64 12.75
N ASP A 264 -5.85 -8.63 12.70
CA ASP A 264 -4.97 -8.59 13.87
C ASP A 264 -3.90 -7.51 13.64
N SER A 265 -3.83 -6.51 14.51
CA SER A 265 -2.82 -5.43 14.43
C SER A 265 -1.40 -5.95 14.60
N GLU A 266 -1.22 -7.08 15.27
CA GLU A 266 0.05 -7.74 15.53
C GLU A 266 0.39 -8.83 14.49
N ALA A 267 -0.41 -8.95 13.42
CA ALA A 267 -0.24 -9.96 12.36
C ALA A 267 1.19 -9.97 11.78
N LYS A 268 1.83 -8.80 11.69
CA LYS A 268 3.22 -8.68 11.22
C LYS A 268 4.22 -9.50 12.05
N TYR A 269 3.97 -9.72 13.33
CA TYR A 269 4.87 -10.54 14.17
C TYR A 269 4.70 -12.04 13.91
N LYS A 270 3.55 -12.48 13.38
CA LYS A 270 3.36 -13.88 12.94
C LYS A 270 4.21 -14.25 11.72
N LEU A 271 4.71 -13.24 10.98
CA LEU A 271 5.71 -13.45 9.93
C LEU A 271 7.01 -14.04 10.50
N LEU A 272 7.41 -13.64 11.70
CA LEU A 272 8.63 -14.16 12.36
C LEU A 272 8.51 -15.66 12.73
N GLU A 273 7.30 -16.18 12.80
CA GLU A 273 7.02 -17.59 13.09
C GLU A 273 6.72 -18.40 11.81
N SER A 274 6.60 -17.74 10.65
CA SER A 274 6.18 -18.37 9.39
C SER A 274 7.40 -18.68 8.52
N ASP A 275 7.35 -19.79 7.80
CA ASP A 275 8.40 -20.20 6.87
C ASP A 275 8.20 -19.53 5.50
N ILE A 276 6.96 -19.54 5.00
CA ILE A 276 6.58 -18.98 3.71
C ILE A 276 5.53 -17.88 3.93
N ALA A 277 5.75 -16.71 3.35
CA ALA A 277 4.74 -15.67 3.24
C ALA A 277 4.22 -15.57 1.80
N LEU A 278 2.90 -15.57 1.63
CA LEU A 278 2.26 -15.47 0.32
C LEU A 278 1.79 -14.02 0.07
N ASN A 279 2.05 -13.51 -1.13
CA ASN A 279 1.37 -12.35 -1.67
C ASN A 279 0.64 -12.73 -2.96
N CYS A 280 -0.67 -12.96 -2.85
CA CYS A 280 -1.52 -13.36 -3.97
C CYS A 280 -2.25 -12.19 -4.64
N SER A 281 -1.93 -10.95 -4.29
CA SER A 281 -2.61 -9.76 -4.81
C SER A 281 -2.52 -9.67 -6.34
N ARG A 282 -3.63 -9.30 -6.96
CA ARG A 282 -3.72 -9.10 -8.43
C ARG A 282 -3.01 -7.82 -8.88
N SER A 283 -2.85 -6.86 -7.97
CA SER A 283 -2.19 -5.58 -8.24
C SER A 283 -1.71 -4.95 -6.93
N GLU A 284 -0.43 -4.68 -6.85
CA GLU A 284 0.18 -3.96 -5.73
C GLU A 284 0.93 -2.73 -6.23
N SER A 285 0.69 -1.59 -5.59
CA SER A 285 1.42 -0.36 -5.91
C SER A 285 2.76 -0.29 -5.20
N PHE A 286 2.81 -0.76 -3.94
CA PHE A 286 4.01 -0.83 -3.12
C PHE A 286 4.22 -2.21 -2.49
N GLY A 287 3.18 -2.82 -1.90
CA GLY A 287 3.25 -4.15 -1.31
C GLY A 287 3.85 -4.17 0.10
N ARG A 288 3.31 -3.36 1.02
CA ARG A 288 3.78 -3.31 2.44
C ARG A 288 3.97 -4.70 3.05
N THR A 289 2.97 -5.57 2.91
CA THR A 289 3.02 -6.94 3.47
C THR A 289 4.13 -7.79 2.87
N THR A 290 4.47 -7.58 1.59
CA THR A 290 5.62 -8.21 0.95
C THR A 290 6.93 -7.72 1.58
N VAL A 291 7.07 -6.41 1.78
CA VAL A 291 8.27 -5.83 2.42
C VAL A 291 8.39 -6.29 3.88
N GLU A 292 7.29 -6.30 4.63
CA GLU A 292 7.23 -6.81 6.01
C GLU A 292 7.67 -8.29 6.07
N ALA A 293 7.22 -9.12 5.13
CA ALA A 293 7.61 -10.51 5.05
C ALA A 293 9.09 -10.71 4.69
N LEU A 294 9.61 -9.93 3.74
CA LEU A 294 11.04 -9.94 3.40
C LEU A 294 11.90 -9.55 4.62
N MET A 295 11.57 -8.43 5.28
CA MET A 295 12.29 -7.96 6.47
C MET A 295 12.20 -8.94 7.65
N SER A 296 11.13 -9.73 7.73
CA SER A 296 10.96 -10.80 8.73
C SER A 296 11.72 -12.08 8.38
N GLY A 297 12.42 -12.12 7.24
CA GLY A 297 13.19 -13.28 6.79
C GLY A 297 12.34 -14.47 6.35
N CYS A 298 11.09 -14.28 5.95
CA CYS A 298 10.27 -15.30 5.31
C CYS A 298 10.75 -15.59 3.88
N LEU A 299 10.59 -16.82 3.40
CA LEU A 299 10.55 -17.04 1.96
C LEU A 299 9.26 -16.43 1.41
N VAL A 300 9.36 -15.40 0.59
CA VAL A 300 8.18 -14.81 -0.03
C VAL A 300 7.88 -15.46 -1.37
N ILE A 301 6.64 -15.93 -1.55
CA ILE A 301 6.12 -16.41 -2.85
C ILE A 301 5.01 -15.46 -3.27
N GLY A 302 5.19 -14.77 -4.38
CA GLY A 302 4.28 -13.71 -4.81
C GLY A 302 3.80 -13.87 -6.24
N ASN A 303 2.61 -13.30 -6.50
CA ASN A 303 2.05 -13.26 -7.85
C ASN A 303 2.97 -12.43 -8.77
N ASN A 304 3.26 -12.97 -9.97
CA ASN A 304 4.15 -12.33 -10.95
C ASN A 304 3.50 -11.11 -11.61
N ASN A 305 3.23 -10.08 -10.81
CA ASN A 305 2.65 -8.85 -11.31
C ASN A 305 3.07 -7.63 -10.49
N SER A 306 2.87 -6.44 -11.09
CA SER A 306 2.98 -5.14 -10.40
C SER A 306 4.24 -5.03 -9.52
N CYS A 307 4.12 -4.38 -8.37
CA CYS A 307 5.24 -4.18 -7.45
C CYS A 307 5.72 -5.49 -6.79
N THR A 308 4.89 -6.52 -6.70
CA THR A 308 5.32 -7.83 -6.18
C THR A 308 6.45 -8.41 -7.02
N ALA A 309 6.34 -8.37 -8.36
CA ALA A 309 7.39 -8.81 -9.26
C ALA A 309 8.66 -7.94 -9.14
N GLU A 310 8.52 -6.62 -8.95
CA GLU A 310 9.65 -5.70 -8.70
C GLU A 310 10.40 -6.06 -7.40
N LEU A 311 9.66 -6.28 -6.31
CA LEU A 311 10.23 -6.58 -5.00
C LEU A 311 10.96 -7.92 -4.96
N LEU A 312 10.39 -8.96 -5.59
CA LEU A 312 10.92 -10.32 -5.59
C LEU A 312 11.93 -10.60 -6.71
N ALA A 313 12.19 -9.65 -7.61
CA ALA A 313 13.18 -9.80 -8.67
C ALA A 313 14.58 -10.12 -8.12
N ASN A 314 15.47 -10.63 -9.01
CA ASN A 314 16.87 -10.96 -8.68
C ASN A 314 17.04 -12.02 -7.58
N GLY A 315 16.11 -12.98 -7.47
CA GLY A 315 16.20 -14.09 -6.54
C GLY A 315 15.92 -13.72 -5.08
N ARG A 316 15.10 -12.67 -4.84
CA ARG A 316 14.69 -12.23 -3.51
C ARG A 316 13.40 -12.88 -3.01
N GLY A 317 12.81 -13.73 -3.82
CA GLY A 317 11.60 -14.50 -3.57
C GLY A 317 11.25 -15.32 -4.81
N LEU A 318 10.15 -16.04 -4.75
CA LEU A 318 9.63 -16.83 -5.86
C LEU A 318 8.41 -16.15 -6.46
N LEU A 319 8.31 -16.13 -7.78
CA LEU A 319 7.16 -15.62 -8.51
C LEU A 319 6.33 -16.76 -9.07
N TYR A 320 4.99 -16.61 -9.04
CA TYR A 320 4.06 -17.61 -9.55
C TYR A 320 2.99 -16.99 -10.46
N GLU A 321 2.40 -17.82 -11.34
CA GLU A 321 1.29 -17.46 -12.23
C GLU A 321 0.13 -18.47 -12.08
N GLY A 322 -0.89 -18.07 -11.31
CA GLY A 322 -2.05 -18.92 -11.03
C GLY A 322 -1.83 -19.98 -9.95
N SER A 323 -2.92 -20.52 -9.43
CA SER A 323 -2.91 -21.39 -8.25
C SER A 323 -2.17 -22.71 -8.44
N GLU A 324 -2.11 -23.22 -9.68
CA GLU A 324 -1.37 -24.44 -10.00
C GLU A 324 0.14 -24.23 -9.86
N ASP A 325 0.67 -23.15 -10.46
CA ASP A 325 2.09 -22.80 -10.33
C ASP A 325 2.44 -22.43 -8.88
N LEU A 326 1.51 -21.79 -8.14
CA LEU A 326 1.71 -21.52 -6.71
C LEU A 326 1.94 -22.82 -5.92
N SER A 327 1.16 -23.87 -6.18
CA SER A 327 1.36 -25.17 -5.53
C SER A 327 2.71 -25.78 -5.88
N VAL A 328 3.16 -25.66 -7.12
CA VAL A 328 4.49 -26.12 -7.56
C VAL A 328 5.61 -25.36 -6.84
N LYS A 329 5.49 -24.02 -6.71
CA LYS A 329 6.49 -23.19 -5.99
C LYS A 329 6.56 -23.53 -4.50
N ILE A 330 5.41 -23.74 -3.85
CA ILE A 330 5.37 -24.14 -2.43
C ILE A 330 6.02 -25.53 -2.27
N ARG A 331 5.64 -26.51 -3.08
CA ARG A 331 6.24 -27.85 -3.04
C ARG A 331 7.75 -27.82 -3.30
N TRP A 332 8.19 -27.03 -4.27
CA TRP A 332 9.62 -26.85 -4.54
C TRP A 332 10.34 -26.28 -3.31
N ALA A 333 9.78 -25.24 -2.69
CA ALA A 333 10.40 -24.58 -1.54
C ALA A 333 10.58 -25.55 -0.34
N ILE A 334 9.59 -26.42 -0.10
CA ILE A 334 9.65 -27.42 0.97
C ILE A 334 10.70 -28.49 0.68
N ASN A 335 10.81 -28.92 -0.57
CA ASN A 335 11.77 -29.95 -0.99
C ASN A 335 13.20 -29.44 -1.16
N HIS A 336 13.40 -28.10 -1.18
CA HIS A 336 14.70 -27.44 -1.35
C HIS A 336 14.93 -26.41 -0.24
N PRO A 337 15.00 -26.82 1.04
CA PRO A 337 15.04 -25.90 2.17
C PRO A 337 16.33 -25.06 2.22
N ALA A 338 17.45 -25.57 1.72
CA ALA A 338 18.72 -24.82 1.69
C ALA A 338 18.62 -23.64 0.70
N GLU A 339 18.18 -23.89 -0.52
CA GLU A 339 17.99 -22.86 -1.54
C GLU A 339 16.91 -21.86 -1.14
N SER A 340 15.85 -22.34 -0.50
CA SER A 340 14.76 -21.50 0.03
C SER A 340 15.25 -20.53 1.10
N LYS A 341 16.14 -20.97 2.02
CA LYS A 341 16.80 -20.11 3.01
C LYS A 341 17.70 -19.07 2.36
N ASP A 342 18.46 -19.44 1.32
CA ASP A 342 19.32 -18.49 0.60
C ASP A 342 18.50 -17.40 -0.12
N ILE A 343 17.36 -17.76 -0.72
CA ILE A 343 16.43 -16.82 -1.35
C ILE A 343 15.84 -15.88 -0.27
N ALA A 344 15.35 -16.43 0.84
CA ALA A 344 14.79 -15.65 1.94
C ALA A 344 15.82 -14.68 2.54
N LYS A 345 17.07 -15.11 2.70
CA LYS A 345 18.18 -14.26 3.17
C LYS A 345 18.42 -13.08 2.24
N LYS A 346 18.51 -13.31 0.92
CA LYS A 346 18.64 -12.23 -0.08
C LYS A 346 17.45 -11.26 -0.02
N GLY A 347 16.25 -11.80 0.19
CA GLY A 347 15.04 -11.00 0.39
C GLY A 347 15.12 -10.11 1.62
N ALA A 348 15.57 -10.66 2.75
CA ALA A 348 15.72 -9.95 4.02
C ALA A 348 16.77 -8.83 3.92
N GLU A 349 17.95 -9.12 3.38
CA GLU A 349 19.01 -8.13 3.14
C GLU A 349 18.53 -6.96 2.28
N PHE A 350 17.77 -7.25 1.24
CA PHE A 350 17.14 -6.22 0.42
C PHE A 350 16.07 -5.44 1.18
N GLY A 351 15.21 -6.13 1.92
CA GLY A 351 14.15 -5.53 2.73
C GLY A 351 14.70 -4.51 3.72
N VAL A 352 15.67 -4.92 4.54
CA VAL A 352 16.33 -4.05 5.53
C VAL A 352 17.10 -2.92 4.84
N GLY A 353 17.88 -3.21 3.80
CA GLY A 353 18.74 -2.22 3.16
C GLY A 353 18.00 -1.14 2.36
N SER A 354 16.80 -1.44 1.84
CA SER A 354 16.13 -0.55 0.86
C SER A 354 14.99 0.28 1.43
N PHE A 355 14.34 -0.15 2.53
CA PHE A 355 13.09 0.47 2.99
C PHE A 355 13.21 1.25 4.31
N GLN A 356 14.39 1.48 4.83
CA GLN A 356 14.58 2.28 6.05
C GLN A 356 14.73 3.79 5.80
N THR A 357 15.12 4.17 4.59
CA THR A 357 15.52 5.55 4.29
C THR A 357 14.47 6.38 3.54
N GLY A 358 13.30 5.82 3.24
CA GLY A 358 12.26 6.50 2.47
C GLY A 358 11.84 7.83 3.07
N ASN A 359 11.47 7.87 4.35
CA ASN A 359 11.07 9.11 5.03
C ASN A 359 12.20 10.14 5.06
N LYS A 360 13.45 9.71 5.24
CA LYS A 360 14.63 10.58 5.15
C LYS A 360 14.76 11.22 3.76
N ASN A 361 14.56 10.42 2.72
CA ASN A 361 14.65 10.89 1.33
C ASN A 361 13.51 11.85 0.99
N ILE A 362 12.30 11.59 1.47
CA ILE A 362 11.13 12.47 1.32
C ILE A 362 11.40 13.81 2.02
N VAL A 363 11.87 13.79 3.27
CA VAL A 363 12.17 15.01 4.02
C VAL A 363 13.32 15.80 3.38
N ASN A 364 14.34 15.14 2.85
CA ASN A 364 15.41 15.81 2.10
C ASN A 364 14.86 16.46 0.81
N LEU A 365 13.96 15.77 0.10
CA LEU A 365 13.27 16.36 -1.05
C LEU A 365 12.46 17.59 -0.65
N PHE A 366 11.70 17.56 0.45
CA PHE A 366 10.94 18.71 0.96
C PHE A 366 11.87 19.90 1.22
N LYS A 367 12.99 19.67 1.90
CA LYS A 367 13.99 20.72 2.19
C LYS A 367 14.64 21.30 0.94
N SER A 368 14.77 20.53 -0.13
CA SER A 368 15.36 20.97 -1.39
C SER A 368 14.41 21.81 -2.26
N MET A 369 13.11 21.89 -1.91
CA MET A 369 12.11 22.68 -2.62
C MET A 369 12.01 24.13 -2.12
N LEU A 370 12.65 24.44 -1.00
CA LEU A 370 12.70 25.78 -0.36
C LEU A 370 14.02 26.48 -0.65
#